data_967242d32859d5724c2a985f7f994abc
#
_entry.id   967242d32859d5724c2a985f7f994abc
#
_cell.length_a   1.000
_cell.length_b   1.000
_cell.length_c   1.000
_cell.angle_alpha   90.00
_cell.angle_beta   90.00
_cell.angle_gamma   90.00
#
_symmetry.space_group_name_H-M   'P 1'
#
loop_
_entity.id
_entity.type
_entity.pdbx_description
1 polymer ?
#
loop_
_entity_poly.entity_id
_entity_poly.type
_entity_poly.pdbx_seq_one_letter_code
_entity_poly.pdbx_strand_id
1 'polypeptide(L)'
;MHKLLLILVFCGLFACQSKTQQATEPAISPNAERFYDQHPAYRVSGLETRRFKLEDIEPMIKALPEPFKVKLTGKSFQDRNIYHISIGTGPVKVLMWSQMHGDESTATMALMDLFQFLQKKDELDSVRQLLLSKLTLHFIPMLNPDGANRFTRRNMQGIDINRDAMRLQTPEGRILKKVRDEIKADWGFNLHDQNIYLGAGVGPYPASISVLAPAYNYEKQINETRGDAMRLIGVMNQLLQRHIPKQVGRYDDAFEPRAFGDNIQKWGTRTILIESGGLQGDPENQMLRRLNFSIFLTALEAIANGRHKDWDYSAYEGLPENQPSGMQDLIVRKIQVTRTDKSYKVDLAFRREEVNYDNSRKFFYRSNISEMGDLQNTYGYEEIELEGYQAVPGNIRPGVITWQEAQKLDHMALLREGFTDVQVSSWPESLELSKLPVLLIRPRSNPASPGNSGLINLGSSGSILLQKDGKTEYAVVNGFLHKVL
;
A
#
# COMPACT_ATOMS: atom_id res chain seq x y z
N MET A 1 41.58 43.78 63.40
CA MET A 1 42.20 43.15 62.23
C MET A 1 41.81 41.66 62.27
N HIS A 2 40.71 41.24 61.59
CA HIS A 2 40.27 39.87 61.50
C HIS A 2 40.42 39.44 60.01
N LYS A 3 41.25 38.46 59.74
CA LYS A 3 41.39 37.85 58.43
C LYS A 3 40.34 36.79 58.29
N LEU A 4 39.47 36.96 57.29
CA LEU A 4 38.49 35.98 56.84
C LEU A 4 39.15 35.04 55.87
N LEU A 5 39.16 33.74 56.18
CA LEU A 5 39.68 32.69 55.33
C LEU A 5 38.52 32.10 54.49
N LEU A 6 38.56 32.29 53.17
CA LEU A 6 37.55 31.73 52.25
C LEU A 6 38.01 30.36 51.82
N ILE A 7 37.28 29.33 52.24
CA ILE A 7 37.47 27.93 51.75
C ILE A 7 36.59 27.72 50.53
N LEU A 8 37.22 27.59 49.36
CA LEU A 8 36.52 27.15 48.11
C LEU A 8 36.42 25.63 48.09
N VAL A 9 35.21 25.13 48.26
CA VAL A 9 34.87 23.70 48.06
C VAL A 9 34.61 23.48 46.58
N PHE A 10 35.52 22.77 45.90
CA PHE A 10 35.37 22.30 44.53
C PHE A 10 34.48 21.03 44.55
N CYS A 11 33.17 21.15 44.29
CA CYS A 11 32.32 20.00 44.00
C CYS A 11 32.59 19.54 42.56
N GLY A 12 33.40 18.52 42.38
CA GLY A 12 33.57 17.85 41.08
C GLY A 12 32.29 17.08 40.74
N LEU A 13 31.53 17.60 39.79
CA LEU A 13 30.42 16.86 39.15
C LEU A 13 31.03 15.77 38.23
N PHE A 14 31.15 14.57 38.72
CA PHE A 14 31.33 13.40 37.86
C PHE A 14 30.03 13.17 37.08
N ALA A 15 29.96 13.68 35.84
CA ALA A 15 28.93 13.31 34.89
C ALA A 15 29.23 11.86 34.47
N CYS A 16 28.48 10.93 35.06
CA CYS A 16 28.43 9.55 34.58
C CYS A 16 27.71 9.57 33.22
N GLN A 17 28.47 9.68 32.13
CA GLN A 17 27.95 9.38 30.79
C GLN A 17 27.73 7.87 30.73
N SER A 18 26.49 7.45 30.98
CA SER A 18 26.04 6.11 30.59
C SER A 18 26.08 6.05 29.06
N LYS A 19 27.14 5.47 28.51
CA LYS A 19 27.11 4.97 27.13
C LYS A 19 26.03 3.89 27.10
N THR A 20 24.84 4.25 26.65
CA THR A 20 23.87 3.28 26.17
C THR A 20 24.53 2.60 24.99
N GLN A 21 25.09 1.41 25.22
CA GLN A 21 25.50 0.50 24.16
C GLN A 21 24.23 0.22 23.36
N GLN A 22 24.08 0.84 22.18
CA GLN A 22 23.08 0.41 21.22
C GLN A 22 23.40 -1.05 20.90
N ALA A 23 22.55 -1.95 21.38
CA ALA A 23 22.62 -3.34 21.01
C ALA A 23 22.55 -3.39 19.48
N THR A 24 23.58 -3.94 18.86
CA THR A 24 23.58 -4.13 17.40
C THR A 24 22.50 -5.14 17.06
N GLU A 25 21.55 -4.74 16.19
CA GLU A 25 20.52 -5.65 15.72
C GLU A 25 21.15 -6.93 15.14
N PRO A 26 20.56 -8.12 15.40
CA PRO A 26 21.03 -9.36 14.81
C PRO A 26 21.04 -9.28 13.28
N ALA A 27 22.02 -9.86 12.63
CA ALA A 27 22.08 -9.86 11.17
C ALA A 27 21.00 -10.78 10.59
N ILE A 28 20.28 -10.30 9.57
CA ILE A 28 19.37 -11.16 8.80
C ILE A 28 20.16 -12.23 8.02
N SER A 29 19.45 -13.25 7.56
CA SER A 29 20.03 -14.27 6.69
C SER A 29 20.63 -13.65 5.42
N PRO A 30 21.80 -14.11 4.97
CA PRO A 30 22.36 -13.74 3.66
C PRO A 30 21.44 -14.07 2.50
N ASN A 31 20.48 -14.99 2.67
CA ASN A 31 19.50 -15.34 1.65
C ASN A 31 18.45 -14.24 1.46
N ALA A 32 18.26 -13.35 2.42
CA ALA A 32 17.23 -12.29 2.32
C ALA A 32 17.42 -11.41 1.08
N GLU A 33 18.67 -10.98 0.80
CA GLU A 33 18.98 -10.23 -0.44
C GLU A 33 18.83 -11.11 -1.68
N ARG A 34 19.22 -12.38 -1.62
CA ARG A 34 19.05 -13.31 -2.74
C ARG A 34 17.57 -13.51 -3.09
N PHE A 35 16.67 -13.57 -2.11
CA PHE A 35 15.23 -13.64 -2.38
C PHE A 35 14.75 -12.41 -3.14
N TYR A 36 15.22 -11.24 -2.77
CA TYR A 36 14.89 -10.02 -3.47
C TYR A 36 15.48 -10.00 -4.89
N ASP A 37 16.77 -10.29 -5.05
CA ASP A 37 17.47 -10.20 -6.34
C ASP A 37 16.96 -11.23 -7.34
N GLN A 38 16.64 -12.43 -6.87
CA GLN A 38 16.21 -13.54 -7.72
C GLN A 38 14.68 -13.58 -7.96
N HIS A 39 13.89 -12.70 -7.34
CA HIS A 39 12.44 -12.66 -7.57
C HIS A 39 12.04 -12.66 -9.06
N PRO A 40 12.73 -11.95 -10.00
CA PRO A 40 12.37 -12.00 -11.40
C PRO A 40 12.33 -13.41 -12.01
N ALA A 41 13.12 -14.37 -11.47
CA ALA A 41 13.14 -15.75 -11.91
C ALA A 41 11.92 -16.57 -11.44
N TYR A 42 11.18 -16.07 -10.45
CA TYR A 42 10.01 -16.73 -9.86
C TYR A 42 8.70 -15.99 -10.17
N ARG A 43 8.80 -14.82 -10.79
CA ARG A 43 7.64 -13.98 -11.10
C ARG A 43 6.71 -14.69 -12.09
N VAL A 44 5.45 -14.87 -11.65
CA VAL A 44 4.40 -15.45 -12.49
C VAL A 44 3.96 -14.43 -13.54
N SER A 45 3.91 -14.84 -14.80
CA SER A 45 3.35 -14.04 -15.90
C SER A 45 1.83 -13.99 -15.84
N GLY A 46 1.23 -12.94 -16.41
CA GLY A 46 -0.21 -12.73 -16.42
C GLY A 46 -0.76 -12.06 -15.17
N LEU A 47 0.11 -11.67 -14.22
CA LEU A 47 -0.23 -10.93 -13.02
C LEU A 47 0.54 -9.59 -12.95
N GLU A 48 0.60 -8.90 -14.10
CA GLU A 48 1.25 -7.58 -14.21
C GLU A 48 0.37 -6.43 -13.69
N THR A 49 -0.92 -6.69 -13.48
CA THR A 49 -1.90 -5.73 -12.94
C THR A 49 -2.55 -6.24 -11.67
N ARG A 50 -2.95 -5.33 -10.81
CA ARG A 50 -3.63 -5.66 -9.54
C ARG A 50 -5.08 -6.17 -9.70
N ARG A 51 -5.66 -6.03 -10.90
CA ARG A 51 -7.09 -6.28 -11.15
C ARG A 51 -7.37 -7.64 -11.79
N PHE A 52 -6.53 -8.63 -11.50
CA PHE A 52 -6.80 -10.01 -11.89
C PHE A 52 -7.97 -10.60 -11.06
N LYS A 53 -8.56 -11.67 -11.54
CA LYS A 53 -9.71 -12.34 -10.94
C LYS A 53 -9.37 -13.79 -10.60
N LEU A 54 -10.29 -14.48 -9.93
CA LEU A 54 -10.12 -15.90 -9.63
C LEU A 54 -9.85 -16.72 -10.91
N GLU A 55 -10.56 -16.44 -12.01
CA GLU A 55 -10.40 -17.14 -13.29
C GLU A 55 -8.99 -17.04 -13.88
N ASP A 56 -8.23 -16.00 -13.54
CA ASP A 56 -6.85 -15.83 -14.00
C ASP A 56 -5.86 -16.70 -13.19
N ILE A 57 -6.10 -16.90 -11.90
CA ILE A 57 -5.18 -17.67 -11.03
C ILE A 57 -5.65 -19.11 -10.77
N GLU A 58 -6.92 -19.42 -10.93
CA GLU A 58 -7.47 -20.76 -10.67
C GLU A 58 -6.81 -21.85 -11.51
N PRO A 59 -6.54 -21.66 -12.82
CA PRO A 59 -5.80 -22.64 -13.61
C PRO A 59 -4.38 -22.87 -13.06
N MET A 60 -3.70 -21.81 -12.61
CA MET A 60 -2.35 -21.91 -12.03
C MET A 60 -2.38 -22.69 -10.72
N ILE A 61 -3.38 -22.44 -9.85
CA ILE A 61 -3.57 -23.16 -8.60
C ILE A 61 -3.83 -24.65 -8.85
N LYS A 62 -4.71 -24.98 -9.80
CA LYS A 62 -5.04 -26.36 -10.15
C LYS A 62 -3.88 -27.12 -10.80
N ALA A 63 -2.96 -26.42 -11.43
CA ALA A 63 -1.77 -26.98 -12.07
C ALA A 63 -0.58 -27.18 -11.12
N LEU A 64 -0.68 -26.82 -9.85
CA LEU A 64 0.40 -27.00 -8.88
C LEU A 64 0.74 -28.50 -8.77
N PRO A 65 2.03 -28.91 -8.97
CA PRO A 65 2.43 -30.31 -8.95
C PRO A 65 2.55 -30.84 -7.54
N GLU A 66 2.65 -32.15 -7.37
CA GLU A 66 3.11 -32.74 -6.11
C GLU A 66 4.49 -32.17 -5.74
N PRO A 67 4.78 -31.90 -4.46
CA PRO A 67 3.99 -32.31 -3.27
C PRO A 67 2.96 -31.27 -2.78
N PHE A 68 2.55 -30.30 -3.61
CA PHE A 68 1.45 -29.43 -3.25
C PHE A 68 0.13 -30.22 -3.11
N LYS A 69 -0.63 -29.91 -2.09
CA LYS A 69 -1.99 -30.43 -1.88
C LYS A 69 -2.97 -29.29 -2.08
N VAL A 70 -3.72 -29.33 -3.16
CA VAL A 70 -4.76 -28.33 -3.50
C VAL A 70 -6.12 -28.87 -3.13
N LYS A 71 -6.83 -28.20 -2.23
CA LYS A 71 -8.16 -28.57 -1.78
C LYS A 71 -9.15 -27.45 -2.04
N LEU A 72 -10.25 -27.74 -2.72
CA LEU A 72 -11.44 -26.87 -2.72
C LEU A 72 -12.03 -26.92 -1.31
N THR A 73 -11.89 -25.82 -0.54
CA THR A 73 -12.29 -25.80 0.86
C THR A 73 -13.69 -25.22 1.10
N GLY A 74 -14.24 -24.57 0.09
CA GLY A 74 -15.59 -24.02 0.09
C GLY A 74 -15.84 -23.07 -1.08
N LYS A 75 -16.93 -22.34 -1.00
CA LYS A 75 -17.34 -21.37 -2.01
C LYS A 75 -17.70 -20.04 -1.36
N SER A 76 -17.51 -18.95 -2.10
CA SER A 76 -17.96 -17.62 -1.74
C SER A 76 -19.50 -17.51 -1.79
N PHE A 77 -20.04 -16.35 -1.45
CA PHE A 77 -21.46 -16.09 -1.51
C PHE A 77 -22.07 -16.24 -2.93
N GLN A 78 -21.27 -15.95 -3.97
CA GLN A 78 -21.65 -16.16 -5.38
C GLN A 78 -21.11 -17.48 -5.97
N ASP A 79 -20.90 -18.50 -5.15
CA ASP A 79 -20.47 -19.84 -5.58
C ASP A 79 -19.10 -19.92 -6.28
N ARG A 80 -18.25 -18.89 -6.15
CA ARG A 80 -16.86 -18.98 -6.61
C ARG A 80 -16.00 -19.82 -5.68
N ASN A 81 -15.08 -20.58 -6.24
CA ASN A 81 -14.23 -21.51 -5.50
C ASN A 81 -13.26 -20.78 -4.57
N ILE A 82 -13.09 -21.32 -3.36
CA ILE A 82 -12.05 -20.89 -2.40
C ILE A 82 -11.15 -22.07 -2.13
N TYR A 83 -9.85 -21.91 -2.41
CA TYR A 83 -8.86 -22.97 -2.33
C TYR A 83 -8.03 -22.83 -1.06
N HIS A 84 -7.76 -23.98 -0.43
CA HIS A 84 -6.73 -24.17 0.57
C HIS A 84 -5.62 -25.01 -0.04
N ILE A 85 -4.40 -24.46 -0.05
CA ILE A 85 -3.22 -25.08 -0.61
C ILE A 85 -2.26 -25.39 0.52
N SER A 86 -1.58 -26.55 0.50
CA SER A 86 -0.56 -26.85 1.49
C SER A 86 0.64 -27.57 0.89
N ILE A 87 1.81 -27.36 1.49
CA ILE A 87 3.08 -28.00 1.13
C ILE A 87 4.00 -28.07 2.34
N GLY A 88 4.88 -29.09 2.36
CA GLY A 88 5.82 -29.32 3.46
C GLY A 88 5.33 -30.36 4.45
N THR A 89 6.24 -30.83 5.31
CA THR A 89 6.00 -31.91 6.28
C THR A 89 6.49 -31.56 7.69
N GLY A 90 6.99 -30.32 7.87
CA GLY A 90 7.52 -29.88 9.14
C GLY A 90 6.45 -29.71 10.23
N PRO A 91 6.84 -29.77 11.50
CA PRO A 91 5.91 -29.70 12.62
C PRO A 91 5.31 -28.30 12.83
N VAL A 92 5.99 -27.22 12.41
CA VAL A 92 5.51 -25.84 12.56
C VAL A 92 4.57 -25.49 11.43
N LYS A 93 3.35 -25.10 11.75
CA LYS A 93 2.28 -24.82 10.78
C LYS A 93 2.12 -23.31 10.58
N VAL A 94 2.23 -22.87 9.33
CA VAL A 94 2.12 -21.47 8.94
C VAL A 94 0.90 -21.30 8.03
N LEU A 95 -0.02 -20.42 8.38
CA LEU A 95 -1.19 -20.05 7.55
C LEU A 95 -0.98 -18.65 6.98
N MET A 96 -1.03 -18.54 5.65
CA MET A 96 -1.00 -17.25 4.94
C MET A 96 -2.32 -17.07 4.19
N TRP A 97 -3.01 -15.96 4.43
CA TRP A 97 -4.26 -15.66 3.70
C TRP A 97 -4.23 -14.25 3.14
N SER A 98 -4.74 -14.11 1.93
CA SER A 98 -4.77 -12.86 1.18
C SER A 98 -6.15 -12.61 0.57
N GLN A 99 -6.34 -11.41 0.05
CA GLN A 99 -7.58 -10.94 -0.58
C GLN A 99 -8.84 -11.27 0.24
N MET A 100 -8.77 -11.07 1.53
CA MET A 100 -9.95 -10.95 2.39
C MET A 100 -10.78 -9.74 1.95
N HIS A 101 -10.12 -8.66 1.55
CA HIS A 101 -10.71 -7.57 0.78
C HIS A 101 -10.37 -7.78 -0.68
N GLY A 102 -11.37 -7.68 -1.55
CA GLY A 102 -11.21 -8.11 -2.94
C GLY A 102 -10.31 -7.20 -3.78
N ASP A 103 -10.14 -5.96 -3.40
CA ASP A 103 -9.28 -4.94 -4.02
C ASP A 103 -7.83 -4.95 -3.52
N GLU A 104 -7.48 -5.85 -2.59
CA GLU A 104 -6.17 -5.94 -1.95
C GLU A 104 -5.39 -7.15 -2.48
N SER A 105 -4.82 -7.03 -3.67
CA SER A 105 -4.31 -8.17 -4.44
C SER A 105 -2.79 -8.34 -4.44
N THR A 106 -2.04 -7.38 -3.87
CA THR A 106 -0.56 -7.35 -3.94
C THR A 106 0.06 -8.63 -3.39
N ALA A 107 -0.37 -9.04 -2.21
CA ALA A 107 0.15 -10.24 -1.58
C ALA A 107 -0.29 -11.53 -2.29
N THR A 108 -1.46 -11.56 -2.94
CA THR A 108 -1.86 -12.70 -3.77
C THR A 108 -0.88 -12.92 -4.92
N MET A 109 -0.44 -11.85 -5.61
CA MET A 109 0.60 -11.94 -6.64
C MET A 109 1.89 -12.52 -6.07
N ALA A 110 2.33 -12.06 -4.89
CA ALA A 110 3.52 -12.54 -4.22
C ALA A 110 3.40 -14.02 -3.77
N LEU A 111 2.22 -14.47 -3.35
CA LEU A 111 1.96 -15.88 -3.04
C LEU A 111 2.05 -16.77 -4.28
N MET A 112 1.57 -16.30 -5.43
CA MET A 112 1.71 -17.04 -6.69
C MET A 112 3.19 -17.18 -7.08
N ASP A 113 4.02 -16.14 -6.87
CA ASP A 113 5.47 -16.20 -7.05
C ASP A 113 6.14 -17.14 -6.04
N LEU A 114 5.66 -17.14 -4.79
CA LEU A 114 6.13 -18.07 -3.77
C LEU A 114 5.85 -19.54 -4.16
N PHE A 115 4.71 -19.83 -4.80
CA PHE A 115 4.44 -21.18 -5.33
C PHE A 115 5.43 -21.54 -6.43
N GLN A 116 5.79 -20.61 -7.32
CA GLN A 116 6.85 -20.85 -8.31
C GLN A 116 8.21 -21.11 -7.67
N PHE A 117 8.57 -20.32 -6.66
CA PHE A 117 9.79 -20.56 -5.88
C PHE A 117 9.80 -21.97 -5.27
N LEU A 118 8.72 -22.38 -4.59
CA LEU A 118 8.67 -23.65 -3.86
C LEU A 118 8.75 -24.90 -4.74
N GLN A 119 8.42 -24.81 -6.04
CA GLN A 119 8.48 -25.95 -6.97
C GLN A 119 9.74 -25.98 -7.85
N LYS A 120 10.48 -24.88 -7.93
CA LYS A 120 11.66 -24.76 -8.80
C LYS A 120 12.87 -25.51 -8.21
N LYS A 121 13.83 -25.88 -9.05
CA LYS A 121 15.12 -26.44 -8.63
C LYS A 121 16.23 -25.50 -9.11
N ASP A 122 16.99 -24.97 -8.19
CA ASP A 122 18.12 -24.06 -8.45
C ASP A 122 19.02 -23.98 -7.19
N GLU A 123 19.90 -23.00 -7.18
CA GLU A 123 20.85 -22.75 -6.08
C GLU A 123 20.23 -22.45 -4.70
N LEU A 124 18.90 -22.25 -4.60
CA LEU A 124 18.16 -22.08 -3.35
C LEU A 124 17.48 -23.38 -2.87
N ASP A 125 17.82 -24.54 -3.45
CA ASP A 125 17.22 -25.83 -3.05
C ASP A 125 17.46 -26.17 -1.55
N SER A 126 18.61 -25.80 -1.01
CA SER A 126 18.89 -26.01 0.43
C SER A 126 17.91 -25.22 1.32
N VAL A 127 17.53 -24.02 0.89
CA VAL A 127 16.52 -23.20 1.58
C VAL A 127 15.15 -23.86 1.48
N ARG A 128 14.72 -24.28 0.28
CA ARG A 128 13.45 -24.98 0.08
C ARG A 128 13.35 -26.24 0.94
N GLN A 129 14.41 -27.05 0.97
CA GLN A 129 14.48 -28.26 1.82
C GLN A 129 14.35 -27.91 3.31
N LEU A 130 15.05 -26.86 3.77
CA LEU A 130 14.92 -26.38 5.14
C LEU A 130 13.47 -25.98 5.44
N LEU A 131 12.87 -25.11 4.58
CA LEU A 131 11.49 -24.64 4.77
C LEU A 131 10.51 -25.81 4.84
N LEU A 132 10.54 -26.71 3.84
CA LEU A 132 9.57 -27.80 3.72
C LEU A 132 9.76 -28.92 4.75
N SER A 133 10.97 -29.08 5.32
CA SER A 133 11.24 -30.03 6.39
C SER A 133 10.89 -29.50 7.79
N LYS A 134 10.95 -28.18 7.99
CA LYS A 134 10.67 -27.54 9.28
C LYS A 134 9.25 -27.00 9.38
N LEU A 135 8.67 -26.62 8.25
CA LEU A 135 7.35 -25.98 8.17
C LEU A 135 6.37 -26.83 7.35
N THR A 136 5.12 -26.76 7.73
CA THR A 136 3.99 -27.07 6.83
C THR A 136 3.29 -25.76 6.51
N LEU A 137 3.39 -25.35 5.25
CA LEU A 137 2.84 -24.08 4.77
C LEU A 137 1.41 -24.31 4.28
N HIS A 138 0.50 -23.45 4.68
CA HIS A 138 -0.91 -23.45 4.30
C HIS A 138 -1.27 -22.08 3.73
N PHE A 139 -2.01 -22.05 2.63
CA PHE A 139 -2.35 -20.82 1.93
C PHE A 139 -3.83 -20.76 1.57
N ILE A 140 -4.43 -19.57 1.71
CA ILE A 140 -5.69 -19.19 1.09
C ILE A 140 -5.40 -17.93 0.26
N PRO A 141 -5.02 -18.07 -1.02
CA PRO A 141 -4.48 -16.95 -1.80
C PRO A 141 -5.54 -15.90 -2.18
N MET A 142 -6.82 -16.29 -2.26
CA MET A 142 -7.95 -15.38 -2.53
C MET A 142 -9.15 -15.81 -1.70
N LEU A 143 -9.33 -15.16 -0.54
CA LEU A 143 -10.43 -15.48 0.37
C LEU A 143 -11.78 -14.91 -0.11
N ASN A 144 -11.77 -13.73 -0.77
CA ASN A 144 -12.95 -13.02 -1.25
C ASN A 144 -12.97 -12.90 -2.79
N PRO A 145 -13.23 -14.00 -3.51
CA PRO A 145 -13.22 -13.96 -4.98
C PRO A 145 -14.39 -13.11 -5.55
N ASP A 146 -15.46 -12.90 -4.81
CA ASP A 146 -16.56 -12.04 -5.23
C ASP A 146 -16.18 -10.57 -5.20
N GLY A 147 -15.49 -10.13 -4.13
CA GLY A 147 -14.93 -8.79 -4.03
C GLY A 147 -13.83 -8.56 -5.07
N ALA A 148 -12.94 -9.55 -5.28
CA ALA A 148 -11.89 -9.50 -6.31
C ALA A 148 -12.48 -9.34 -7.72
N ASN A 149 -13.60 -10.01 -8.01
CA ASN A 149 -14.26 -9.88 -9.30
C ASN A 149 -14.75 -8.46 -9.61
N ARG A 150 -15.06 -7.67 -8.58
CA ARG A 150 -15.50 -6.26 -8.67
C ARG A 150 -14.39 -5.26 -8.32
N PHE A 151 -13.27 -5.74 -7.86
CA PHE A 151 -12.19 -4.94 -7.28
C PHE A 151 -12.73 -4.02 -6.19
N THR A 152 -13.33 -4.63 -5.15
CA THR A 152 -13.95 -3.93 -4.01
C THR A 152 -13.61 -4.63 -2.70
N ARG A 153 -13.53 -3.83 -1.63
CA ARG A 153 -13.22 -4.30 -0.28
C ARG A 153 -14.19 -5.39 0.22
N ARG A 154 -15.48 -5.14 0.12
CA ARG A 154 -16.52 -5.98 0.71
C ARG A 154 -16.86 -7.18 -0.18
N ASN A 155 -17.39 -8.26 0.44
CA ASN A 155 -17.97 -9.37 -0.30
C ASN A 155 -19.32 -9.00 -0.94
N MET A 156 -19.95 -9.95 -1.63
CA MET A 156 -21.24 -9.71 -2.31
C MET A 156 -22.42 -9.47 -1.38
N GLN A 157 -22.33 -9.83 -0.10
CA GLN A 157 -23.32 -9.48 0.91
C GLN A 157 -23.19 -8.03 1.40
N GLY A 158 -22.18 -7.27 0.92
CA GLY A 158 -21.83 -5.94 1.43
C GLY A 158 -21.12 -5.96 2.78
N ILE A 159 -20.68 -7.14 3.23
CA ILE A 159 -20.02 -7.34 4.53
C ILE A 159 -18.51 -7.20 4.37
N ASP A 160 -17.87 -6.48 5.28
CA ASP A 160 -16.44 -6.51 5.47
C ASP A 160 -16.07 -7.79 6.21
N ILE A 161 -15.41 -8.73 5.52
CA ILE A 161 -15.05 -10.02 6.09
C ILE A 161 -14.13 -9.84 7.31
N ASN A 162 -13.27 -8.82 7.31
CA ASN A 162 -12.41 -8.49 8.46
C ASN A 162 -13.18 -7.78 9.62
N ARG A 163 -14.51 -7.84 9.60
CA ARG A 163 -15.40 -7.42 10.69
C ARG A 163 -16.42 -8.52 11.04
N ASP A 164 -16.12 -9.77 10.63
CA ASP A 164 -17.04 -10.90 10.78
C ASP A 164 -16.51 -12.04 11.69
N ALA A 165 -15.33 -11.89 12.28
CA ALA A 165 -14.69 -12.95 13.06
C ALA A 165 -15.50 -13.43 14.28
N MET A 166 -16.36 -12.58 14.85
CA MET A 166 -17.20 -12.94 16.00
C MET A 166 -18.47 -13.71 15.61
N ARG A 167 -19.13 -13.34 14.52
CA ARG A 167 -20.44 -13.90 14.15
C ARG A 167 -20.37 -14.87 12.99
N LEU A 168 -19.34 -14.84 12.16
CA LEU A 168 -19.12 -15.74 11.03
C LEU A 168 -20.33 -15.79 10.09
N GLN A 169 -20.87 -14.63 9.73
CA GLN A 169 -22.06 -14.50 8.87
C GLN A 169 -21.74 -14.78 7.40
N THR A 170 -20.48 -14.53 7.00
CA THR A 170 -20.00 -14.74 5.64
C THR A 170 -19.51 -16.19 5.43
N PRO A 171 -19.72 -16.78 4.25
CA PRO A 171 -19.12 -18.09 3.94
C PRO A 171 -17.58 -18.04 3.98
N GLU A 172 -16.99 -16.94 3.50
CA GLU A 172 -15.55 -16.69 3.48
C GLU A 172 -14.96 -16.69 4.90
N GLY A 173 -15.59 -15.96 5.83
CA GLY A 173 -15.17 -15.91 7.24
C GLY A 173 -15.25 -17.29 7.91
N ARG A 174 -16.31 -18.05 7.66
CA ARG A 174 -16.44 -19.45 8.14
C ARG A 174 -15.34 -20.36 7.61
N ILE A 175 -14.97 -20.20 6.34
CA ILE A 175 -13.89 -20.98 5.71
C ILE A 175 -12.55 -20.67 6.36
N LEU A 176 -12.19 -19.39 6.52
CA LEU A 176 -10.93 -19.00 7.17
C LEU A 176 -10.84 -19.56 8.60
N LYS A 177 -11.90 -19.38 9.39
CA LYS A 177 -11.96 -19.90 10.77
C LYS A 177 -11.80 -21.42 10.80
N LYS A 178 -12.53 -22.13 9.92
CA LYS A 178 -12.47 -23.60 9.82
C LYS A 178 -11.06 -24.08 9.47
N VAL A 179 -10.44 -23.53 8.45
CA VAL A 179 -9.08 -23.90 8.02
C VAL A 179 -8.08 -23.66 9.16
N ARG A 180 -8.12 -22.48 9.80
CA ARG A 180 -7.24 -22.16 10.93
C ARG A 180 -7.38 -23.16 12.08
N ASP A 181 -8.62 -23.53 12.43
CA ASP A 181 -8.88 -24.44 13.55
C ASP A 181 -8.50 -25.90 13.23
N GLU A 182 -8.74 -26.35 12.00
CA GLU A 182 -8.35 -27.70 11.54
C GLU A 182 -6.81 -27.88 11.56
N ILE A 183 -6.07 -26.88 11.08
CA ILE A 183 -4.61 -26.96 11.03
C ILE A 183 -3.94 -26.60 12.36
N LYS A 184 -4.61 -25.84 13.23
CA LYS A 184 -4.05 -25.27 14.47
C LYS A 184 -2.74 -24.52 14.18
N ALA A 185 -2.83 -23.50 13.33
CA ALA A 185 -1.68 -22.74 12.85
C ALA A 185 -0.87 -22.13 14.00
N ASP A 186 0.46 -22.35 14.01
CA ASP A 186 1.40 -21.73 14.94
C ASP A 186 1.66 -20.27 14.57
N TRP A 187 1.74 -20.00 13.25
CA TRP A 187 1.98 -18.68 12.68
C TRP A 187 0.89 -18.33 11.66
N GLY A 188 0.54 -17.06 11.62
CA GLY A 188 -0.45 -16.53 10.69
C GLY A 188 0.03 -15.25 10.01
N PHE A 189 -0.12 -15.16 8.69
CA PHE A 189 0.13 -13.94 7.93
C PHE A 189 -1.18 -13.45 7.35
N ASN A 190 -1.65 -12.31 7.87
CA ASN A 190 -2.83 -11.58 7.40
C ASN A 190 -2.39 -10.55 6.38
N LEU A 191 -2.69 -10.81 5.11
CA LEU A 191 -2.10 -10.09 3.98
C LEU A 191 -3.10 -9.14 3.35
N HIS A 192 -2.80 -7.86 3.42
CA HIS A 192 -3.67 -6.75 3.01
C HIS A 192 -2.95 -5.72 2.13
N ASP A 193 -3.73 -4.84 1.54
CA ASP A 193 -3.27 -3.58 0.97
C ASP A 193 -3.96 -2.42 1.70
N GLN A 194 -3.24 -1.33 1.96
CA GLN A 194 -3.74 -0.16 2.67
C GLN A 194 -3.88 1.05 1.76
N ASN A 195 -4.48 2.11 2.31
CA ASN A 195 -4.57 3.40 1.63
C ASN A 195 -3.18 3.96 1.30
N ILE A 196 -2.94 4.26 0.02
CA ILE A 196 -1.68 4.79 -0.50
C ILE A 196 -1.29 6.15 0.07
N TYR A 197 -2.23 6.87 0.70
CA TYR A 197 -1.99 8.20 1.27
C TYR A 197 -1.57 8.17 2.75
N LEU A 198 -1.28 7.00 3.30
CA LEU A 198 -0.68 6.88 4.63
C LEU A 198 0.81 7.22 4.57
N GLY A 199 1.28 8.02 5.53
CA GLY A 199 2.70 8.27 5.77
C GLY A 199 3.28 7.30 6.80
N ALA A 200 4.57 6.98 6.70
CA ALA A 200 5.32 6.27 7.74
C ALA A 200 5.84 7.29 8.76
N GLY A 201 5.02 7.61 9.76
CA GLY A 201 5.28 8.71 10.70
C GLY A 201 5.10 10.08 10.05
N VAL A 202 5.61 11.11 10.72
CA VAL A 202 5.62 12.48 10.20
C VAL A 202 6.87 12.66 9.32
N GLY A 203 6.65 12.92 8.03
CA GLY A 203 7.73 13.12 7.07
C GLY A 203 7.33 12.78 5.63
N PRO A 204 8.22 12.99 4.66
CA PRO A 204 7.95 12.78 3.24
C PRO A 204 8.05 11.30 2.82
N TYR A 205 7.71 10.40 3.71
CA TYR A 205 7.87 8.97 3.47
C TYR A 205 6.49 8.30 3.46
N PRO A 206 6.06 7.73 2.31
CA PRO A 206 4.84 6.93 2.28
C PRO A 206 5.01 5.67 3.14
N ALA A 207 3.92 5.21 3.74
CA ALA A 207 3.88 3.89 4.36
C ALA A 207 3.73 2.83 3.28
N SER A 208 4.84 2.55 2.55
CA SER A 208 4.83 1.62 1.42
C SER A 208 4.58 0.17 1.85
N ILE A 209 5.08 -0.20 3.03
CA ILE A 209 4.69 -1.42 3.75
C ILE A 209 4.38 -1.02 5.19
N SER A 210 3.24 -1.44 5.70
CA SER A 210 2.97 -1.36 7.13
C SER A 210 2.81 -2.75 7.72
N VAL A 211 3.22 -2.89 8.98
CA VAL A 211 3.19 -4.16 9.69
C VAL A 211 2.50 -4.01 11.05
N LEU A 212 1.93 -5.10 11.53
CA LEU A 212 1.33 -5.14 12.86
C LEU A 212 1.46 -6.53 13.47
N ALA A 213 1.84 -6.60 14.75
CA ALA A 213 1.55 -7.71 15.64
C ALA A 213 0.24 -7.40 16.38
N PRO A 214 -0.92 -7.93 15.93
CA PRO A 214 -2.22 -7.50 16.44
C PRO A 214 -2.36 -7.69 17.94
N ALA A 215 -3.09 -6.78 18.60
CA ALA A 215 -3.49 -6.98 19.98
C ALA A 215 -4.50 -8.14 20.08
N TYR A 216 -4.53 -8.82 21.22
CA TYR A 216 -5.52 -9.86 21.50
C TYR A 216 -6.52 -9.44 22.59
N ASN A 217 -6.33 -8.26 23.15
CA ASN A 217 -7.20 -7.65 24.17
C ASN A 217 -7.10 -6.11 24.11
N TYR A 218 -8.01 -5.43 24.80
CA TYR A 218 -8.06 -3.96 24.85
C TYR A 218 -6.86 -3.34 25.57
N GLU A 219 -6.25 -4.06 26.49
CA GLU A 219 -5.07 -3.62 27.25
C GLU A 219 -3.78 -3.71 26.42
N LYS A 220 -3.85 -4.24 25.19
CA LYS A 220 -2.71 -4.40 24.25
C LYS A 220 -1.53 -5.14 24.89
N GLN A 221 -1.80 -6.09 25.79
CA GLN A 221 -0.78 -6.85 26.48
C GLN A 221 0.10 -7.63 25.51
N ILE A 222 1.35 -7.82 25.89
CA ILE A 222 2.32 -8.60 25.13
C ILE A 222 2.50 -9.94 25.83
N ASN A 223 1.91 -11.00 25.27
CA ASN A 223 2.20 -12.37 25.64
C ASN A 223 3.28 -12.96 24.72
N GLU A 224 3.71 -14.19 24.94
CA GLU A 224 4.72 -14.86 24.11
C GLU A 224 4.32 -14.87 22.62
N THR A 225 3.06 -15.15 22.31
CA THR A 225 2.53 -15.22 20.93
C THR A 225 2.64 -13.88 20.21
N ARG A 226 2.27 -12.78 20.85
CA ARG A 226 2.38 -11.44 20.29
C ARG A 226 3.84 -10.97 20.24
N GLY A 227 4.62 -11.26 21.29
CA GLY A 227 6.04 -10.93 21.35
C GLY A 227 6.86 -11.62 20.25
N ASP A 228 6.58 -12.89 19.95
CA ASP A 228 7.23 -13.60 18.84
C ASP A 228 6.87 -12.98 17.47
N ALA A 229 5.61 -12.54 17.27
CA ALA A 229 5.21 -11.81 16.06
C ALA A 229 5.95 -10.49 15.94
N MET A 230 6.11 -9.73 17.03
CA MET A 230 6.89 -8.46 17.06
C MET A 230 8.36 -8.71 16.68
N ARG A 231 8.98 -9.76 17.22
CA ARG A 231 10.37 -10.14 16.90
C ARG A 231 10.54 -10.47 15.42
N LEU A 232 9.60 -11.26 14.87
CA LEU A 232 9.63 -11.61 13.44
C LEU A 232 9.48 -10.40 12.53
N ILE A 233 8.67 -9.42 12.93
CA ILE A 233 8.56 -8.14 12.22
C ILE A 233 9.91 -7.41 12.20
N GLY A 234 10.69 -7.44 13.26
CA GLY A 234 12.05 -6.89 13.30
C GLY A 234 12.94 -7.48 12.20
N VAL A 235 12.91 -8.82 12.05
CA VAL A 235 13.63 -9.52 10.95
C VAL A 235 13.19 -9.01 9.58
N MET A 236 11.89 -8.90 9.35
CA MET A 236 11.33 -8.43 8.08
C MET A 236 11.71 -6.98 7.80
N ASN A 237 11.61 -6.13 8.82
CA ASN A 237 11.93 -4.70 8.72
C ASN A 237 13.37 -4.46 8.28
N GLN A 238 14.34 -5.24 8.76
CA GLN A 238 15.74 -5.07 8.38
C GLN A 238 15.96 -5.25 6.87
N LEU A 239 15.25 -6.17 6.21
CA LEU A 239 15.27 -6.27 4.75
C LEU A 239 14.57 -5.07 4.09
N LEU A 240 13.39 -4.70 4.58
CA LEU A 240 12.61 -3.59 4.01
C LEU A 240 13.38 -2.28 4.05
N GLN A 241 14.08 -1.97 5.15
CA GLN A 241 14.86 -0.73 5.27
C GLN A 241 16.01 -0.61 4.27
N ARG A 242 16.45 -1.71 3.64
CA ARG A 242 17.47 -1.68 2.58
C ARG A 242 16.89 -1.24 1.23
N HIS A 243 15.62 -1.56 0.97
CA HIS A 243 14.97 -1.33 -0.33
C HIS A 243 14.00 -0.13 -0.31
N ILE A 244 13.34 0.10 0.82
CA ILE A 244 12.40 1.20 1.04
C ILE A 244 12.70 1.91 2.37
N PRO A 245 13.88 2.54 2.51
CA PRO A 245 14.30 3.14 3.78
C PRO A 245 13.29 4.19 4.25
N LYS A 246 12.92 4.12 5.53
CA LYS A 246 11.95 5.00 6.18
C LYS A 246 10.50 4.90 5.68
N GLN A 247 10.19 3.95 4.80
CA GLN A 247 8.85 3.77 4.24
C GLN A 247 8.11 2.57 4.85
N VAL A 248 8.56 2.12 6.01
CA VAL A 248 7.90 1.04 6.77
C VAL A 248 7.18 1.66 7.96
N GLY A 249 5.86 1.48 8.01
CA GLY A 249 5.01 1.98 9.08
C GLY A 249 4.56 0.88 10.04
N ARG A 250 4.12 1.29 11.22
CA ARG A 250 3.36 0.45 12.15
C ARG A 250 1.89 0.79 12.05
N TYR A 251 1.07 -0.23 11.75
CA TYR A 251 -0.38 -0.07 11.72
C TYR A 251 -0.93 0.11 13.14
N ASP A 252 -2.12 0.73 13.28
CA ASP A 252 -2.79 0.93 14.57
C ASP A 252 -3.05 -0.42 15.26
N ASP A 253 -2.62 -0.57 16.50
CA ASP A 253 -2.75 -1.77 17.31
C ASP A 253 -3.95 -1.75 18.27
N ALA A 254 -4.92 -0.87 18.06
CA ALA A 254 -6.17 -0.90 18.80
C ALA A 254 -6.90 -2.24 18.55
N PHE A 255 -7.27 -2.93 19.63
CA PHE A 255 -7.94 -4.23 19.52
C PHE A 255 -9.32 -4.07 18.88
N GLU A 256 -9.52 -4.68 17.73
CA GLU A 256 -10.81 -4.75 17.03
C GLU A 256 -11.41 -6.16 17.18
N PRO A 257 -12.36 -6.36 18.10
CA PRO A 257 -12.88 -7.69 18.42
C PRO A 257 -13.58 -8.39 17.25
N ARG A 258 -13.93 -7.68 16.17
CA ARG A 258 -14.54 -8.26 14.97
C ARG A 258 -13.51 -8.62 13.88
N ALA A 259 -12.24 -8.14 14.00
CA ALA A 259 -11.21 -8.41 13.02
C ALA A 259 -10.64 -9.82 13.15
N PHE A 260 -10.34 -10.45 12.01
CA PHE A 260 -9.76 -11.80 11.99
C PHE A 260 -8.32 -11.81 12.48
N GLY A 261 -7.51 -10.81 12.16
CA GLY A 261 -6.12 -10.72 12.63
C GLY A 261 -6.03 -10.78 14.15
N ASP A 262 -6.80 -9.93 14.83
CA ASP A 262 -6.89 -9.83 16.30
C ASP A 262 -7.43 -11.12 16.93
N ASN A 263 -8.46 -11.70 16.34
CA ASN A 263 -9.03 -12.94 16.85
C ASN A 263 -8.13 -14.16 16.62
N ILE A 264 -7.47 -14.26 15.49
CA ILE A 264 -6.51 -15.34 15.20
C ILE A 264 -5.33 -15.24 16.17
N GLN A 265 -4.85 -14.03 16.47
CA GLN A 265 -3.87 -13.76 17.54
C GLN A 265 -4.41 -14.20 18.90
N LYS A 266 -5.64 -13.82 19.26
CA LYS A 266 -6.32 -14.19 20.49
C LYS A 266 -6.51 -15.70 20.63
N TRP A 267 -6.73 -16.42 19.52
CA TRP A 267 -6.85 -17.86 19.48
C TRP A 267 -5.50 -18.61 19.55
N GLY A 268 -4.40 -17.88 19.76
CA GLY A 268 -3.07 -18.44 20.03
C GLY A 268 -2.18 -18.66 18.81
N THR A 269 -2.53 -18.12 17.65
CA THR A 269 -1.67 -18.08 16.46
C THR A 269 -0.82 -16.80 16.46
N ARG A 270 0.49 -16.89 16.32
CA ARG A 270 1.40 -15.75 16.17
C ARG A 270 1.08 -15.03 14.86
N THR A 271 0.35 -13.92 14.94
CA THR A 271 -0.21 -13.28 13.75
C THR A 271 0.58 -12.02 13.37
N ILE A 272 0.94 -11.93 12.10
CA ILE A 272 1.53 -10.74 11.49
C ILE A 272 0.57 -10.21 10.44
N LEU A 273 0.16 -8.94 10.57
CA LEU A 273 -0.49 -8.19 9.50
C LEU A 273 0.58 -7.55 8.63
N ILE A 274 0.42 -7.64 7.33
CA ILE A 274 1.22 -6.93 6.34
C ILE A 274 0.26 -6.17 5.43
N GLU A 275 0.48 -4.86 5.33
CA GLU A 275 -0.31 -3.95 4.51
C GLU A 275 0.59 -3.35 3.43
N SER A 276 0.29 -3.59 2.15
CA SER A 276 0.96 -2.94 1.04
C SER A 276 0.28 -1.60 0.75
N GLY A 277 1.04 -0.51 0.79
CA GLY A 277 0.55 0.86 0.58
C GLY A 277 0.94 1.43 -0.77
N GLY A 278 1.30 2.71 -0.80
CA GLY A 278 1.76 3.39 -2.00
C GLY A 278 3.27 3.40 -2.12
N LEU A 279 3.77 3.23 -3.34
CA LEU A 279 5.17 3.40 -3.68
C LEU A 279 5.27 4.24 -4.97
N GLN A 280 6.12 5.28 -4.95
CA GLN A 280 6.28 6.15 -6.10
C GLN A 280 6.71 5.36 -7.35
N GLY A 281 5.98 5.54 -8.44
CA GLY A 281 6.28 4.87 -9.73
C GLY A 281 5.80 3.42 -9.82
N ASP A 282 5.08 2.89 -8.81
CA ASP A 282 4.60 1.50 -8.80
C ASP A 282 3.05 1.39 -8.74
N PRO A 283 2.29 1.93 -9.70
CA PRO A 283 0.83 1.98 -9.65
C PRO A 283 0.16 0.59 -9.68
N GLU A 284 0.86 -0.43 -10.14
CA GLU A 284 0.39 -1.83 -10.18
C GLU A 284 1.04 -2.71 -9.11
N ASN A 285 1.69 -2.10 -8.11
CA ASN A 285 2.30 -2.74 -6.94
C ASN A 285 3.31 -3.87 -7.30
N GLN A 286 4.02 -3.77 -8.43
CA GLN A 286 4.94 -4.81 -8.86
C GLN A 286 6.24 -4.82 -8.04
N MET A 287 6.71 -3.66 -7.58
CA MET A 287 7.81 -3.58 -6.63
C MET A 287 7.36 -4.04 -5.23
N LEU A 288 6.17 -3.64 -4.80
CA LEU A 288 5.57 -4.12 -3.54
C LEU A 288 5.34 -5.63 -3.55
N ARG A 289 4.94 -6.23 -4.69
CA ARG A 289 4.89 -7.68 -4.92
C ARG A 289 6.24 -8.34 -4.65
N ARG A 290 7.33 -7.77 -5.20
CA ARG A 290 8.70 -8.27 -4.99
C ARG A 290 9.10 -8.18 -3.52
N LEU A 291 8.79 -7.08 -2.85
CA LEU A 291 9.07 -6.90 -1.43
C LEU A 291 8.28 -7.91 -0.57
N ASN A 292 6.98 -8.10 -0.84
CA ASN A 292 6.16 -9.10 -0.16
C ASN A 292 6.76 -10.51 -0.30
N PHE A 293 7.07 -10.93 -1.53
CA PHE A 293 7.74 -12.21 -1.80
C PHE A 293 9.00 -12.37 -0.95
N SER A 294 9.85 -11.34 -0.91
CA SER A 294 11.14 -11.39 -0.23
C SER A 294 10.98 -11.46 1.29
N ILE A 295 10.08 -10.66 1.87
CA ILE A 295 9.83 -10.71 3.33
C ILE A 295 9.10 -11.99 3.75
N PHE A 296 8.26 -12.58 2.90
CA PHE A 296 7.67 -13.89 3.18
C PHE A 296 8.74 -14.96 3.34
N LEU A 297 9.67 -15.07 2.40
CA LEU A 297 10.76 -16.03 2.45
C LEU A 297 11.70 -15.76 3.62
N THR A 298 12.03 -14.49 3.88
CA THR A 298 12.88 -14.10 5.02
C THR A 298 12.24 -14.48 6.35
N ALA A 299 10.94 -14.23 6.50
CA ALA A 299 10.18 -14.59 7.69
C ALA A 299 10.07 -16.10 7.86
N LEU A 300 9.75 -16.85 6.79
CA LEU A 300 9.66 -18.30 6.82
C LEU A 300 10.99 -18.95 7.17
N GLU A 301 12.10 -18.44 6.63
CA GLU A 301 13.45 -18.92 6.98
C GLU A 301 13.79 -18.63 8.45
N ALA A 302 13.45 -17.45 8.97
CA ALA A 302 13.64 -17.08 10.36
C ALA A 302 12.80 -17.94 11.31
N ILE A 303 11.57 -18.30 10.94
CA ILE A 303 10.72 -19.25 11.68
C ILE A 303 11.35 -20.65 11.68
N ALA A 304 11.76 -21.15 10.49
CA ALA A 304 12.32 -22.50 10.32
C ALA A 304 13.61 -22.71 11.13
N ASN A 305 14.44 -21.67 11.23
CA ASN A 305 15.70 -21.68 11.99
C ASN A 305 15.58 -21.21 13.44
N GLY A 306 14.40 -20.71 13.86
CA GLY A 306 14.19 -20.13 15.18
C GLY A 306 14.87 -18.77 15.41
N ARG A 307 15.47 -18.17 14.37
CA ARG A 307 16.28 -16.92 14.48
C ARG A 307 15.49 -15.69 14.84
N HIS A 308 14.15 -15.67 14.69
CA HIS A 308 13.31 -14.59 15.20
C HIS A 308 13.50 -14.40 16.72
N LYS A 309 13.90 -15.44 17.46
CA LYS A 309 14.15 -15.38 18.91
C LYS A 309 15.43 -14.63 19.30
N ASP A 310 16.33 -14.41 18.34
CA ASP A 310 17.55 -13.63 18.55
C ASP A 310 17.24 -12.12 18.64
N TRP A 311 16.04 -11.70 18.25
CA TRP A 311 15.55 -10.34 18.26
C TRP A 311 14.76 -10.05 19.54
N ASP A 312 14.84 -8.82 20.01
CA ASP A 312 13.84 -8.29 20.92
C ASP A 312 12.74 -7.55 20.10
N TYR A 313 11.71 -7.06 20.75
CA TYR A 313 10.64 -6.37 20.06
C TYR A 313 10.83 -4.84 19.94
N SER A 314 11.97 -4.29 20.39
CA SER A 314 12.28 -2.87 20.26
C SER A 314 12.34 -2.42 18.80
N ALA A 315 12.80 -3.31 17.89
CA ALA A 315 12.78 -3.05 16.45
C ALA A 315 11.36 -2.85 15.90
N TYR A 316 10.36 -3.54 16.46
CA TYR A 316 8.96 -3.32 16.14
C TYR A 316 8.41 -2.04 16.79
N GLU A 317 8.70 -1.84 18.07
CA GLU A 317 8.23 -0.66 18.82
C GLU A 317 8.80 0.65 18.27
N GLY A 318 10.02 0.61 17.72
CA GLY A 318 10.69 1.73 17.06
C GLY A 318 10.15 2.08 15.68
N LEU A 319 9.26 1.28 15.09
CA LEU A 319 8.62 1.63 13.82
C LEU A 319 7.70 2.84 13.99
N PRO A 320 7.75 3.81 13.07
CA PRO A 320 6.84 4.95 13.10
C PRO A 320 5.40 4.48 12.88
N GLU A 321 4.46 5.08 13.63
CA GLU A 321 3.04 4.84 13.40
C GLU A 321 2.59 5.43 12.06
N ASN A 322 1.61 4.77 11.43
CA ASN A 322 1.00 5.28 10.21
C ASN A 322 0.35 6.64 10.46
N GLN A 323 0.71 7.62 9.64
CA GLN A 323 0.13 8.96 9.67
C GLN A 323 -1.02 9.05 8.66
N PRO A 324 -2.28 9.21 9.11
CA PRO A 324 -3.41 9.39 8.18
C PRO A 324 -3.25 10.64 7.33
N SER A 325 -3.55 10.52 6.02
CA SER A 325 -3.47 11.62 5.05
C SER A 325 -2.11 12.35 5.00
N GLY A 326 -1.02 11.65 5.40
CA GLY A 326 0.33 12.20 5.34
C GLY A 326 0.84 12.39 3.90
N MET A 327 0.23 11.71 2.91
CA MET A 327 0.62 11.74 1.51
C MET A 327 -0.48 12.26 0.59
N GLN A 328 -0.08 12.84 -0.54
CA GLN A 328 -0.91 13.28 -1.66
C GLN A 328 -0.24 12.88 -2.97
N ASP A 329 -0.98 12.86 -4.09
CA ASP A 329 -0.34 12.58 -5.38
C ASP A 329 0.56 13.71 -5.84
N LEU A 330 0.07 14.96 -5.73
CA LEU A 330 0.80 16.17 -6.10
C LEU A 330 0.52 17.28 -5.09
N ILE A 331 1.55 18.01 -4.71
CA ILE A 331 1.41 19.27 -3.97
C ILE A 331 2.08 20.40 -4.75
N VAL A 332 1.33 21.47 -4.99
CA VAL A 332 1.82 22.74 -5.51
C VAL A 332 1.92 23.71 -4.33
N ARG A 333 3.13 24.08 -3.96
CA ARG A 333 3.39 24.90 -2.77
C ARG A 333 3.47 26.40 -3.09
N LYS A 334 3.07 27.21 -2.14
CA LYS A 334 3.19 28.68 -2.13
C LYS A 334 2.58 29.38 -3.35
N ILE A 335 1.51 28.79 -3.90
CA ILE A 335 0.81 29.34 -5.06
C ILE A 335 -0.17 30.44 -4.65
N GLN A 336 -0.35 31.46 -5.48
CA GLN A 336 -1.39 32.45 -5.29
C GLN A 336 -2.70 31.98 -5.92
N VAL A 337 -3.79 32.16 -5.18
CA VAL A 337 -5.17 31.92 -5.63
C VAL A 337 -5.95 33.20 -5.46
N THR A 338 -6.77 33.53 -6.44
CA THR A 338 -7.66 34.72 -6.36
C THR A 338 -9.10 34.26 -6.15
N ARG A 339 -9.76 34.88 -5.16
CA ARG A 339 -11.20 34.71 -4.93
C ARG A 339 -11.85 36.08 -4.88
N THR A 340 -12.87 36.28 -5.74
CA THR A 340 -13.45 37.61 -6.00
C THR A 340 -12.38 38.59 -6.50
N ASP A 341 -11.91 39.48 -5.68
CA ASP A 341 -10.92 40.52 -5.96
C ASP A 341 -9.66 40.44 -5.09
N LYS A 342 -9.56 39.38 -4.28
CA LYS A 342 -8.46 39.20 -3.32
C LYS A 342 -7.62 37.98 -3.65
N SER A 343 -6.30 38.17 -3.69
CA SER A 343 -5.33 37.12 -3.86
C SER A 343 -4.71 36.73 -2.50
N TYR A 344 -4.49 35.47 -2.30
CA TYR A 344 -3.86 34.91 -1.11
C TYR A 344 -2.98 33.73 -1.47
N LYS A 345 -1.97 33.47 -0.64
CA LYS A 345 -1.01 32.40 -0.83
C LYS A 345 -1.46 31.15 -0.08
N VAL A 346 -1.41 30.00 -0.75
CA VAL A 346 -1.75 28.68 -0.19
C VAL A 346 -0.92 27.57 -0.83
N ASP A 347 -0.93 26.40 -0.21
CA ASP A 347 -0.56 25.16 -0.86
C ASP A 347 -1.83 24.48 -1.40
N LEU A 348 -1.71 23.80 -2.55
CA LEU A 348 -2.78 23.02 -3.16
C LEU A 348 -2.34 21.56 -3.26
N ALA A 349 -3.15 20.64 -2.77
CA ALA A 349 -2.93 19.21 -2.93
C ALA A 349 -3.96 18.59 -3.87
N PHE A 350 -3.51 17.56 -4.59
CA PHE A 350 -4.32 16.84 -5.57
C PHE A 350 -4.27 15.34 -5.26
N ARG A 351 -5.42 14.67 -5.37
CA ARG A 351 -5.54 13.20 -5.34
C ARG A 351 -6.12 12.70 -6.65
N ARG A 352 -5.62 11.53 -7.06
CA ARG A 352 -6.06 10.82 -8.26
C ARG A 352 -6.81 9.56 -7.85
N GLU A 353 -8.11 9.55 -8.06
CA GLU A 353 -8.94 8.37 -7.81
C GLU A 353 -8.88 7.42 -9.00
N GLU A 354 -8.73 6.13 -8.72
CA GLU A 354 -8.83 5.08 -9.71
C GLU A 354 -10.32 4.73 -9.95
N VAL A 355 -10.79 4.99 -11.15
CA VAL A 355 -12.16 4.65 -11.56
C VAL A 355 -12.13 3.35 -12.36
N ASN A 356 -12.78 2.32 -11.84
CA ASN A 356 -12.81 1.00 -12.48
C ASN A 356 -13.64 1.00 -13.77
N TYR A 357 -13.16 0.29 -14.78
CA TYR A 357 -13.90 0.01 -16.01
C TYR A 357 -13.51 -1.38 -16.56
N ASP A 358 -14.08 -1.79 -17.69
CA ASP A 358 -13.85 -3.09 -18.32
C ASP A 358 -14.05 -4.25 -17.30
N ASN A 359 -15.23 -4.26 -16.69
CA ASN A 359 -15.57 -5.23 -15.66
C ASN A 359 -14.55 -5.25 -14.51
N SER A 360 -14.07 -4.08 -14.10
CA SER A 360 -13.04 -3.85 -13.07
C SER A 360 -11.67 -4.51 -13.35
N ARG A 361 -11.36 -4.80 -14.61
CA ARG A 361 -10.02 -5.28 -15.03
C ARG A 361 -9.04 -4.13 -15.29
N LYS A 362 -9.58 -2.94 -15.53
CA LYS A 362 -8.82 -1.73 -15.83
C LYS A 362 -9.34 -0.56 -15.04
N PHE A 363 -8.59 0.51 -15.04
CA PHE A 363 -8.96 1.78 -14.41
C PHE A 363 -8.45 2.97 -15.21
N PHE A 364 -9.00 4.13 -14.93
CA PHE A 364 -8.49 5.43 -15.35
C PHE A 364 -8.51 6.38 -14.15
N TYR A 365 -7.73 7.46 -14.22
CA TYR A 365 -7.68 8.45 -13.14
C TYR A 365 -8.74 9.53 -13.29
N ARG A 366 -9.30 9.96 -12.16
CA ARG A 366 -9.97 11.23 -11.96
C ARG A 366 -9.36 11.93 -10.76
N SER A 367 -9.09 13.23 -10.93
CA SER A 367 -8.47 14.01 -9.87
C SER A 367 -9.34 15.17 -9.44
N ASN A 368 -9.15 15.54 -8.19
CA ASN A 368 -9.70 16.74 -7.58
C ASN A 368 -8.65 17.45 -6.72
N ILE A 369 -8.91 18.70 -6.37
CA ILE A 369 -8.19 19.39 -5.30
C ILE A 369 -8.66 18.79 -3.98
N SER A 370 -7.80 18.04 -3.35
CA SER A 370 -8.10 17.26 -2.14
C SER A 370 -7.90 18.03 -0.85
N GLU A 371 -6.98 19.02 -0.87
CA GLU A 371 -6.70 19.88 0.28
C GLU A 371 -6.16 21.22 -0.17
N MET A 372 -6.35 22.27 0.64
CA MET A 372 -5.97 23.63 0.33
C MET A 372 -5.68 24.39 1.62
N GLY A 373 -4.51 25.02 1.74
CA GLY A 373 -4.17 25.81 2.90
C GLY A 373 -2.72 25.69 3.32
N ASP A 374 -2.44 25.53 4.62
CA ASP A 374 -1.13 25.21 5.18
C ASP A 374 -0.93 23.70 5.18
N LEU A 375 -0.07 23.20 4.31
CA LEU A 375 0.20 21.78 4.16
C LEU A 375 1.61 21.39 4.61
N GLN A 376 2.19 22.10 5.60
CA GLN A 376 3.57 21.86 6.06
C GLN A 376 3.84 20.42 6.54
N ASN A 377 2.82 19.73 7.07
CA ASN A 377 2.92 18.35 7.56
C ASN A 377 2.28 17.33 6.62
N THR A 378 2.00 17.73 5.39
CA THR A 378 1.48 16.88 4.30
C THR A 378 2.49 16.86 3.17
N TYR A 379 2.72 15.70 2.59
CA TYR A 379 3.76 15.49 1.58
C TYR A 379 3.17 14.92 0.30
N GLY A 380 3.78 15.25 -0.84
CA GLY A 380 3.39 14.73 -2.15
C GLY A 380 4.29 13.59 -2.60
N TYR A 381 3.74 12.62 -3.34
CA TYR A 381 4.57 11.77 -4.18
C TYR A 381 5.34 12.60 -5.21
N GLU A 382 4.73 13.72 -5.62
CA GLU A 382 5.33 14.76 -6.42
C GLU A 382 5.06 16.12 -5.78
N GLU A 383 6.08 16.98 -5.70
CA GLU A 383 5.95 18.34 -5.15
C GLU A 383 6.65 19.36 -6.03
N ILE A 384 6.06 20.55 -6.12
CA ILE A 384 6.67 21.71 -6.75
C ILE A 384 6.39 22.97 -5.94
N GLU A 385 7.42 23.76 -5.72
CA GLU A 385 7.29 25.08 -5.09
C GLU A 385 7.23 26.18 -6.18
N LEU A 386 6.15 26.94 -6.21
CA LEU A 386 5.88 27.96 -7.23
C LEU A 386 5.55 29.31 -6.60
N GLU A 387 6.47 29.83 -5.80
CA GLU A 387 6.34 31.17 -5.21
C GLU A 387 6.33 32.23 -6.31
N GLY A 388 5.34 33.14 -6.25
CA GLY A 388 5.12 34.18 -7.26
C GLY A 388 4.32 33.74 -8.48
N TYR A 389 3.86 32.48 -8.53
CA TYR A 389 2.91 32.04 -9.55
C TYR A 389 1.48 32.18 -9.07
N GLN A 390 0.56 32.33 -10.03
CA GLN A 390 -0.88 32.35 -9.81
C GLN A 390 -1.53 31.10 -10.39
N ALA A 391 -2.35 30.42 -9.58
CA ALA A 391 -3.23 29.38 -10.07
C ALA A 391 -4.47 30.00 -10.71
N VAL A 392 -4.77 29.60 -11.96
CA VAL A 392 -5.93 30.05 -12.72
C VAL A 392 -6.73 28.84 -13.18
N PRO A 393 -8.08 28.88 -13.11
CA PRO A 393 -8.88 27.80 -13.68
C PRO A 393 -8.62 27.70 -15.20
N GLY A 394 -8.52 26.46 -15.69
CA GLY A 394 -8.43 26.21 -17.12
C GLY A 394 -9.79 26.31 -17.80
N ASN A 395 -9.79 26.59 -19.10
CA ASN A 395 -10.97 26.69 -19.94
C ASN A 395 -11.21 25.37 -20.71
N ILE A 396 -12.44 25.23 -21.21
CA ILE A 396 -12.81 24.19 -22.15
C ILE A 396 -12.57 24.66 -23.57
N ARG A 397 -11.84 23.88 -24.37
CA ARG A 397 -11.66 24.16 -25.79
C ARG A 397 -13.01 24.14 -26.50
N PRO A 398 -13.33 25.16 -27.34
CA PRO A 398 -14.56 25.18 -28.13
C PRO A 398 -14.63 24.01 -29.12
N GLY A 399 -15.86 23.53 -29.34
CA GLY A 399 -16.15 22.42 -30.26
C GLY A 399 -15.97 21.05 -29.66
N VAL A 400 -16.62 20.09 -30.30
CA VAL A 400 -16.56 18.65 -29.94
C VAL A 400 -15.80 17.93 -31.04
N ILE A 401 -14.82 17.11 -30.67
CA ILE A 401 -13.99 16.33 -31.61
C ILE A 401 -14.00 14.86 -31.19
N THR A 402 -13.39 13.99 -31.98
CA THR A 402 -13.17 12.61 -31.56
C THR A 402 -11.99 12.54 -30.57
N TRP A 403 -11.95 11.50 -29.74
CA TRP A 403 -10.81 11.31 -28.83
C TRP A 403 -9.51 11.06 -29.59
N GLN A 404 -9.56 10.44 -30.78
CA GLN A 404 -8.40 10.24 -31.65
C GLN A 404 -7.83 11.58 -32.18
N GLU A 405 -8.68 12.51 -32.50
CA GLU A 405 -8.27 13.88 -32.85
C GLU A 405 -7.70 14.61 -31.65
N ALA A 406 -8.33 14.46 -30.46
CA ALA A 406 -7.85 15.06 -29.23
C ALA A 406 -6.43 14.60 -28.84
N GLN A 407 -6.09 13.33 -29.06
CA GLN A 407 -4.73 12.80 -28.83
C GLN A 407 -3.66 13.44 -29.72
N LYS A 408 -4.04 13.94 -30.91
CA LYS A 408 -3.13 14.50 -31.91
C LYS A 408 -2.95 16.00 -31.80
N LEU A 409 -3.70 16.67 -30.92
CA LEU A 409 -3.57 18.10 -30.71
C LEU A 409 -2.19 18.47 -30.15
N ASP A 410 -1.73 19.68 -30.43
CA ASP A 410 -0.63 20.28 -29.68
C ASP A 410 -1.14 20.67 -28.29
N HIS A 411 -1.04 19.75 -27.35
CA HIS A 411 -1.53 19.96 -25.98
C HIS A 411 -0.81 21.12 -25.28
N MET A 412 0.47 21.34 -25.57
CA MET A 412 1.21 22.45 -24.98
C MET A 412 0.75 23.80 -25.53
N ALA A 413 0.39 23.87 -26.81
CA ALA A 413 -0.23 25.05 -27.37
C ALA A 413 -1.58 25.33 -26.70
N LEU A 414 -2.42 24.32 -26.53
CA LEU A 414 -3.71 24.48 -25.84
C LEU A 414 -3.55 25.02 -24.42
N LEU A 415 -2.59 24.48 -23.66
CA LEU A 415 -2.31 24.95 -22.30
C LEU A 415 -1.81 26.40 -22.29
N ARG A 416 -0.98 26.79 -23.26
CA ARG A 416 -0.56 28.21 -23.43
C ARG A 416 -1.73 29.13 -23.76
N GLU A 417 -2.69 28.65 -24.53
CA GLU A 417 -3.93 29.37 -24.88
C GLU A 417 -4.97 29.38 -23.74
N GLY A 418 -4.70 28.65 -22.65
CA GLY A 418 -5.57 28.64 -21.48
C GLY A 418 -6.58 27.48 -21.42
N PHE A 419 -6.48 26.49 -22.31
CA PHE A 419 -7.40 25.35 -22.35
C PHE A 419 -6.81 24.13 -21.63
N THR A 420 -7.52 23.61 -20.62
CA THR A 420 -7.17 22.38 -19.93
C THR A 420 -8.08 21.22 -20.34
N ASP A 421 -9.26 21.50 -20.86
CA ASP A 421 -10.30 20.50 -21.10
C ASP A 421 -10.69 20.48 -22.59
N VAL A 422 -10.91 19.26 -23.13
CA VAL A 422 -11.33 19.03 -24.52
C VAL A 422 -12.60 18.18 -24.53
N GLN A 423 -13.64 18.66 -25.19
CA GLN A 423 -14.90 17.91 -25.36
C GLN A 423 -14.75 16.86 -26.45
N VAL A 424 -15.12 15.60 -26.15
CA VAL A 424 -15.03 14.48 -27.08
C VAL A 424 -16.38 13.80 -27.30
N SER A 425 -16.69 13.46 -28.57
CA SER A 425 -17.94 12.84 -28.97
C SER A 425 -18.15 11.44 -28.41
N SER A 426 -17.09 10.72 -28.13
CA SER A 426 -17.09 9.44 -27.45
C SER A 426 -16.05 9.45 -26.34
N TRP A 427 -16.37 8.81 -25.23
CA TRP A 427 -15.50 8.72 -24.05
C TRP A 427 -14.79 7.39 -24.01
N PRO A 428 -13.51 7.30 -24.38
CA PRO A 428 -12.74 6.10 -24.14
C PRO A 428 -12.26 6.10 -22.68
N GLU A 429 -12.78 5.20 -21.90
CA GLU A 429 -12.23 4.89 -20.59
C GLU A 429 -10.85 4.26 -20.80
N SER A 430 -9.78 4.96 -20.42
CA SER A 430 -8.40 4.53 -20.64
C SER A 430 -7.47 5.19 -19.65
N LEU A 431 -6.55 4.38 -19.08
CA LEU A 431 -5.50 4.87 -18.20
C LEU A 431 -4.61 5.89 -18.92
N GLU A 432 -4.17 5.56 -20.13
CA GLU A 432 -3.27 6.44 -20.90
C GLU A 432 -3.91 7.76 -21.26
N LEU A 433 -5.20 7.74 -21.62
CA LEU A 433 -5.94 8.97 -21.97
C LEU A 433 -6.22 9.84 -20.73
N SER A 434 -6.29 9.25 -19.55
CA SER A 434 -6.46 10.00 -18.30
C SER A 434 -5.19 10.75 -17.85
N LYS A 435 -4.04 10.44 -18.46
CA LYS A 435 -2.73 11.08 -18.22
C LYS A 435 -2.36 12.14 -19.27
N LEU A 436 -3.22 12.36 -20.27
CA LEU A 436 -2.94 13.38 -21.28
C LEU A 436 -2.82 14.77 -20.67
N PRO A 437 -2.01 15.67 -21.26
CA PRO A 437 -1.92 17.06 -20.84
C PRO A 437 -3.20 17.90 -21.08
N VAL A 438 -4.29 17.26 -21.48
CA VAL A 438 -5.63 17.83 -21.53
C VAL A 438 -6.62 16.81 -20.99
N LEU A 439 -7.60 17.27 -20.20
CA LEU A 439 -8.65 16.43 -19.67
C LEU A 439 -9.74 16.23 -20.74
N LEU A 440 -9.97 14.98 -21.13
CA LEU A 440 -11.08 14.67 -22.03
C LEU A 440 -12.39 14.67 -21.26
N ILE A 441 -13.38 15.44 -21.72
CA ILE A 441 -14.70 15.55 -21.08
C ILE A 441 -15.82 15.24 -22.09
N ARG A 442 -16.98 14.79 -21.56
CA ARG A 442 -18.18 14.62 -22.39
C ARG A 442 -18.73 15.97 -22.86
N PRO A 443 -19.36 16.01 -24.03
CA PRO A 443 -20.04 17.25 -24.49
C PRO A 443 -21.04 17.73 -23.45
N ARG A 444 -21.06 19.02 -23.19
CA ARG A 444 -22.00 19.63 -22.27
C ARG A 444 -23.33 19.87 -22.94
N SER A 445 -24.41 19.58 -22.24
CA SER A 445 -25.78 19.88 -22.69
C SER A 445 -26.07 21.37 -22.79
N ASN A 446 -25.34 22.20 -22.05
CA ASN A 446 -25.40 23.68 -22.14
C ASN A 446 -23.98 24.25 -22.30
N PRO A 447 -23.60 24.68 -23.51
CA PRO A 447 -22.31 25.32 -23.78
C PRO A 447 -22.03 26.59 -22.97
N ALA A 448 -23.09 27.27 -22.52
CA ALA A 448 -23.00 28.51 -21.75
C ALA A 448 -22.78 28.28 -20.24
N SER A 449 -22.87 27.02 -19.75
CA SER A 449 -22.49 26.73 -18.39
C SER A 449 -20.97 26.86 -18.24
N PRO A 450 -20.47 27.74 -17.35
CA PRO A 450 -19.04 27.87 -17.12
C PRO A 450 -18.45 26.53 -16.78
N GLY A 451 -17.38 26.14 -17.41
CA GLY A 451 -16.72 24.85 -17.34
C GLY A 451 -16.34 24.46 -15.96
N ASN A 452 -15.62 24.93 -15.25
CA ASN A 452 -15.41 24.94 -13.80
C ASN A 452 -16.14 26.19 -13.28
N SER A 453 -16.56 26.23 -12.06
CA SER A 453 -17.17 27.37 -11.40
C SER A 453 -16.33 28.69 -11.48
N GLY A 454 -15.28 28.71 -12.28
CA GLY A 454 -14.30 29.81 -12.35
C GLY A 454 -13.47 29.93 -11.04
N LEU A 455 -13.69 29.04 -10.10
CA LEU A 455 -13.08 29.11 -8.78
C LEU A 455 -12.25 27.85 -8.49
N ILE A 456 -11.10 28.05 -7.88
CA ILE A 456 -10.25 26.99 -7.32
C ILE A 456 -10.74 26.72 -5.91
N ASN A 457 -11.36 25.55 -5.68
CA ASN A 457 -11.96 25.13 -4.41
C ASN A 457 -11.65 23.66 -4.11
N LEU A 458 -11.81 23.27 -2.85
CA LEU A 458 -11.83 21.86 -2.46
C LEU A 458 -12.88 21.10 -3.29
N GLY A 459 -12.51 19.92 -3.78
CA GLY A 459 -13.35 19.08 -4.62
C GLY A 459 -13.50 19.55 -6.07
N SER A 460 -12.94 20.70 -6.46
CA SER A 460 -12.90 21.12 -7.86
C SER A 460 -12.02 20.18 -8.69
N SER A 461 -12.24 20.19 -10.02
CA SER A 461 -11.39 19.43 -10.95
C SER A 461 -9.91 19.65 -10.68
N GLY A 462 -9.13 18.60 -10.73
CA GLY A 462 -7.68 18.62 -10.62
C GLY A 462 -6.98 19.18 -11.86
N SER A 463 -7.60 20.17 -12.55
CA SER A 463 -7.06 20.81 -13.77
C SER A 463 -7.01 22.31 -13.59
N ILE A 464 -5.79 22.87 -13.51
CA ILE A 464 -5.52 24.32 -13.34
C ILE A 464 -4.28 24.71 -14.14
N LEU A 465 -4.18 25.99 -14.45
CA LEU A 465 -3.00 26.60 -15.06
C LEU A 465 -2.18 27.32 -13.97
N LEU A 466 -0.86 27.27 -14.08
CA LEU A 466 0.08 27.89 -13.16
C LEU A 466 0.87 28.94 -13.94
N GLN A 467 0.53 30.20 -13.69
CA GLN A 467 0.97 31.35 -14.49
C GLN A 467 1.96 32.22 -13.71
N LYS A 468 2.95 32.71 -14.42
CA LYS A 468 3.84 33.79 -13.98
C LYS A 468 3.88 34.88 -15.04
N ASP A 469 3.71 36.15 -14.64
CA ASP A 469 3.69 37.29 -15.52
C ASP A 469 2.72 37.13 -16.70
N GLY A 470 1.54 36.52 -16.43
CA GLY A 470 0.48 36.25 -17.40
C GLY A 470 0.77 35.12 -18.40
N LYS A 471 1.90 34.39 -18.25
CA LYS A 471 2.26 33.25 -19.09
C LYS A 471 2.08 31.93 -18.33
N THR A 472 1.49 30.95 -18.99
CA THR A 472 1.38 29.59 -18.45
C THR A 472 2.72 28.87 -18.61
N GLU A 473 3.42 28.64 -17.50
CA GLU A 473 4.68 27.90 -17.48
C GLU A 473 4.49 26.46 -17.05
N TYR A 474 3.50 26.19 -16.20
CA TYR A 474 3.09 24.85 -15.78
C TYR A 474 1.58 24.74 -15.83
N ALA A 475 1.11 23.50 -15.86
CA ALA A 475 -0.30 23.17 -15.68
C ALA A 475 -0.43 21.90 -14.85
N VAL A 476 -1.46 21.83 -14.02
CA VAL A 476 -1.93 20.56 -13.48
C VAL A 476 -3.14 20.15 -14.31
N VAL A 477 -3.13 18.95 -14.86
CA VAL A 477 -4.25 18.39 -15.60
C VAL A 477 -4.57 17.02 -15.03
N ASN A 478 -5.80 16.84 -14.56
CA ASN A 478 -6.24 15.61 -13.91
C ASN A 478 -5.27 15.14 -12.80
N GLY A 479 -4.70 16.09 -12.05
CA GLY A 479 -3.75 15.83 -10.97
C GLY A 479 -2.32 15.48 -11.41
N PHE A 480 -2.00 15.57 -12.70
CA PHE A 480 -0.64 15.42 -13.23
C PHE A 480 -0.03 16.79 -13.53
N LEU A 481 1.22 16.96 -13.12
CA LEU A 481 1.98 18.19 -13.39
C LEU A 481 2.60 18.13 -14.80
N HIS A 482 2.43 19.20 -15.56
CA HIS A 482 3.01 19.36 -16.89
C HIS A 482 3.79 20.66 -16.99
N LYS A 483 5.02 20.59 -17.51
CA LYS A 483 5.80 21.76 -17.88
C LYS A 483 5.33 22.22 -19.27
N VAL A 484 4.99 23.53 -19.43
CA VAL A 484 4.39 24.08 -20.66
C VAL A 484 5.38 24.96 -21.42
N LEU A 485 6.27 25.66 -20.72
CA LEU A 485 7.38 26.48 -21.25
C LEU A 485 8.73 26.03 -20.74
#